data_c16000d08252fafa5ba0cb7ef6333590
#
_entry.id   c16000d08252fafa5ba0cb7ef6333590
#
_cell.length_a   1.000
_cell.length_b   1.000
_cell.length_c   1.000
_cell.angle_alpha   90.00
_cell.angle_beta   90.00
_cell.angle_gamma   90.00
#
_symmetry.space_group_name_H-M   'P 1'
#
loop_
_entity.id
_entity.type
_entity.pdbx_description
1 polymer ?
#
loop_
_entity_poly.entity_id
_entity_poly.type
_entity_poly.pdbx_seq_one_letter_code
_entity_poly.pdbx_strand_id
1 'polypeptide(L)'
;MKNFVAIDFETANYEPTSICSVGLVVARGGEITQRMHRLVCPEPDYYIRRFSEQVHGIYPADTCGAPTFDAVWSEIVPWVEGLPFVAYNKAFDERVLRAACRMYGIDYTYGTFLCTLRQARRVIPRTSIANYRLPTVCAYLGIPFDRHHYALADAEGCARIALRLWGDEE
;
A
#
# COMPACT_ATOMS: atom_id res chain seq x y z
N MET A 1 18.34 2.15 -0.99
CA MET A 1 17.40 1.63 -2.03
C MET A 1 16.70 2.80 -2.73
N LYS A 2 16.89 2.97 -4.04
CA LYS A 2 16.44 4.16 -4.79
C LYS A 2 15.31 3.89 -5.79
N ASN A 3 15.06 2.61 -6.13
CA ASN A 3 14.04 2.21 -7.09
C ASN A 3 13.11 1.17 -6.45
N PHE A 4 11.83 1.46 -6.33
CA PHE A 4 10.83 0.57 -5.75
C PHE A 4 9.41 1.07 -6.03
N VAL A 5 8.43 0.24 -5.70
CA VAL A 5 7.01 0.60 -5.68
C VAL A 5 6.46 0.45 -4.27
N ALA A 6 5.93 1.52 -3.70
CA ALA A 6 5.14 1.44 -2.48
C ALA A 6 3.68 1.18 -2.85
N ILE A 7 3.05 0.23 -2.17
CA ILE A 7 1.67 -0.16 -2.40
C ILE A 7 0.93 -0.26 -1.07
N ASP A 8 -0.35 0.09 -1.09
CA ASP A 8 -1.26 -0.03 0.04
C ASP A 8 -2.65 -0.40 -0.47
N PHE A 9 -3.33 -1.30 0.21
CA PHE A 9 -4.67 -1.77 -0.12
C PHE A 9 -5.66 -1.49 0.99
N GLU A 10 -6.89 -1.12 0.60
CA GLU A 10 -8.05 -1.18 1.48
C GLU A 10 -8.97 -2.32 1.05
N THR A 11 -9.54 -3.02 2.03
CA THR A 11 -10.46 -4.15 1.79
C THR A 11 -11.84 -3.88 2.35
N ALA A 12 -12.88 -4.29 1.62
CA ALA A 12 -14.28 -4.11 2.02
C ALA A 12 -14.68 -4.97 3.24
N ASN A 13 -14.01 -6.12 3.40
CA ASN A 13 -14.28 -7.11 4.45
C ASN A 13 -13.01 -7.91 4.80
N TYR A 14 -13.14 -9.00 5.58
CA TYR A 14 -11.99 -9.80 6.02
C TYR A 14 -11.38 -10.71 4.94
N GLU A 15 -12.08 -10.89 3.82
CA GLU A 15 -11.54 -11.66 2.71
C GLU A 15 -10.41 -10.86 2.02
N PRO A 16 -9.23 -11.44 1.84
CA PRO A 16 -8.10 -10.71 1.26
C PRO A 16 -8.31 -10.34 -0.21
N THR A 17 -9.29 -10.95 -0.88
CA THR A 17 -9.66 -10.64 -2.26
C THR A 17 -10.60 -9.45 -2.39
N SER A 18 -11.21 -9.00 -1.28
CA SER A 18 -12.19 -7.91 -1.27
C SER A 18 -11.57 -6.51 -1.38
N ILE A 19 -10.58 -6.35 -2.25
CA ILE A 19 -9.93 -5.06 -2.48
C ILE A 19 -10.97 -4.04 -2.93
N CYS A 20 -11.09 -2.92 -2.21
CA CYS A 20 -11.96 -1.80 -2.59
C CYS A 20 -11.18 -0.55 -2.99
N SER A 21 -9.90 -0.49 -2.65
CA SER A 21 -9.00 0.60 -3.06
C SER A 21 -7.56 0.13 -3.14
N VAL A 22 -6.80 0.71 -4.06
CA VAL A 22 -5.34 0.56 -4.16
C VAL A 22 -4.67 1.90 -4.35
N GLY A 23 -3.64 2.15 -3.54
CA GLY A 23 -2.71 3.24 -3.67
C GLY A 23 -1.34 2.75 -4.08
N LEU A 24 -0.71 3.43 -5.02
CA LEU A 24 0.59 3.03 -5.57
C LEU A 24 1.47 4.25 -5.81
N VAL A 25 2.72 4.17 -5.37
CA VAL A 25 3.72 5.21 -5.53
C VAL A 25 5.01 4.61 -6.03
N VAL A 26 5.48 5.07 -7.18
CA VAL A 26 6.74 4.62 -7.78
C VAL A 26 7.86 5.59 -7.42
N ALA A 27 8.95 5.06 -6.90
CA ALA A 27 10.20 5.78 -6.69
C ALA A 27 11.27 5.29 -7.69
N ARG A 28 11.95 6.24 -8.34
CA ARG A 28 13.08 5.98 -9.21
C ARG A 28 14.19 6.99 -8.93
N GLY A 29 15.42 6.53 -8.88
CA GLY A 29 16.57 7.39 -8.60
C GLY A 29 16.55 8.07 -7.22
N GLY A 30 15.73 7.57 -6.28
CA GLY A 30 15.55 8.18 -4.96
C GLY A 30 14.45 9.25 -4.90
N GLU A 31 13.70 9.46 -5.97
CA GLU A 31 12.61 10.42 -6.05
C GLU A 31 11.28 9.74 -6.37
N ILE A 32 10.17 10.31 -5.88
CA ILE A 32 8.83 9.85 -6.23
C ILE A 32 8.49 10.38 -7.62
N THR A 33 8.30 9.47 -8.59
CA THR A 33 8.08 9.80 -9.99
C THR A 33 6.62 9.64 -10.43
N GLN A 34 5.88 8.71 -9.83
CA GLN A 34 4.50 8.41 -10.23
C GLN A 34 3.63 8.11 -9.00
N ARG A 35 2.35 8.41 -9.12
CA ARG A 35 1.31 8.12 -8.12
C ARG A 35 0.06 7.63 -8.82
N MET A 36 -0.60 6.64 -8.27
CA MET A 36 -1.87 6.12 -8.74
C MET A 36 -2.78 5.82 -7.57
N HIS A 37 -4.05 6.14 -7.72
CA HIS A 37 -5.14 5.67 -6.85
C HIS A 37 -6.26 5.11 -7.72
N ARG A 38 -6.79 3.96 -7.35
CA ARG A 38 -7.97 3.37 -7.99
C ARG A 38 -8.91 2.81 -6.94
N LEU A 39 -10.19 3.08 -7.11
CA LEU A 39 -11.25 2.28 -6.51
C LEU A 39 -11.39 0.98 -7.30
N VAL A 40 -11.73 -0.09 -6.61
CA VAL A 40 -11.86 -1.44 -7.15
C VAL A 40 -13.21 -2.01 -6.74
N CYS A 41 -13.90 -2.68 -7.65
CA CYS A 41 -15.07 -3.48 -7.29
C CYS A 41 -14.59 -4.68 -6.47
N PRO A 42 -14.94 -4.76 -5.16
CA PRO A 42 -14.41 -5.83 -4.32
C PRO A 42 -15.07 -7.18 -4.63
N GLU A 43 -14.30 -8.25 -4.45
CA GLU A 43 -14.82 -9.62 -4.57
C GLU A 43 -14.39 -10.43 -3.34
N PRO A 44 -15.35 -10.87 -2.49
CA PRO A 44 -16.80 -10.62 -2.56
C PRO A 44 -17.18 -9.15 -2.26
N ASP A 45 -18.32 -8.71 -2.82
CA ASP A 45 -18.76 -7.32 -2.89
C ASP A 45 -19.48 -6.78 -1.64
N TYR A 46 -19.54 -7.55 -0.54
CA TYR A 46 -20.13 -7.06 0.70
C TYR A 46 -19.13 -6.24 1.54
N TYR A 47 -19.66 -5.25 2.24
CA TYR A 47 -18.87 -4.37 3.11
C TYR A 47 -19.15 -4.64 4.58
N ILE A 48 -18.09 -4.66 5.38
CA ILE A 48 -18.20 -4.59 6.84
C ILE A 48 -18.33 -3.12 7.23
N ARG A 49 -19.47 -2.77 7.81
CA ARG A 49 -19.81 -1.39 8.18
C ARG A 49 -18.70 -0.69 8.97
N ARG A 50 -18.06 -1.40 9.90
CA ARG A 50 -16.95 -0.86 10.67
C ARG A 50 -15.77 -0.43 9.80
N PHE A 51 -15.48 -1.12 8.70
CA PHE A 51 -14.38 -0.75 7.79
C PHE A 51 -14.70 0.55 7.07
N SER A 52 -15.91 0.69 6.55
CA SER A 52 -16.35 1.92 5.91
C SER A 52 -16.42 3.10 6.87
N GLU A 53 -16.96 2.92 8.08
CA GLU A 53 -17.22 4.05 9.00
C GLU A 53 -15.99 4.45 9.85
N GLN A 54 -15.08 3.51 10.16
CA GLN A 54 -14.00 3.73 11.15
C GLN A 54 -12.59 3.54 10.59
N VAL A 55 -12.45 3.09 9.34
CA VAL A 55 -11.16 2.87 8.71
C VAL A 55 -11.00 3.73 7.47
N HIS A 56 -11.49 3.29 6.32
CA HIS A 56 -11.13 3.91 5.03
C HIS A 56 -12.20 4.85 4.44
N GLY A 57 -13.41 4.85 4.96
CA GLY A 57 -14.48 5.75 4.48
C GLY A 57 -15.05 5.40 3.10
N ILE A 58 -14.77 4.18 2.57
CA ILE A 58 -15.29 3.71 1.28
C ILE A 58 -16.55 2.89 1.51
N TYR A 59 -17.59 3.16 0.73
CA TYR A 59 -18.88 2.52 0.81
C TYR A 59 -19.22 1.76 -0.49
N PRO A 60 -20.20 0.85 -0.48
CA PRO A 60 -20.61 0.13 -1.70
C PRO A 60 -20.93 1.05 -2.89
N ALA A 61 -21.50 2.24 -2.62
CA ALA A 61 -21.84 3.21 -3.65
C ALA A 61 -20.58 3.78 -4.36
N ASP A 62 -19.44 3.86 -3.65
CA ASP A 62 -18.21 4.41 -4.22
C ASP A 62 -17.55 3.45 -5.21
N THR A 63 -17.73 2.15 -5.00
CA THR A 63 -17.16 1.10 -5.85
C THR A 63 -18.17 0.48 -6.82
N CYS A 64 -19.41 0.95 -6.78
CA CYS A 64 -20.44 0.57 -7.75
C CYS A 64 -20.02 1.03 -9.16
N GLY A 65 -19.71 0.06 -10.03
CA GLY A 65 -19.19 0.35 -11.38
C GLY A 65 -17.68 0.61 -11.45
N ALA A 66 -16.95 0.50 -10.35
CA ALA A 66 -15.49 0.47 -10.40
C ALA A 66 -15.00 -0.79 -11.14
N PRO A 67 -13.82 -0.76 -11.75
CA PRO A 67 -13.25 -1.93 -12.40
C PRO A 67 -12.90 -3.03 -11.39
N THR A 68 -12.87 -4.26 -11.83
CA THR A 68 -12.35 -5.39 -11.07
C THR A 68 -10.83 -5.30 -10.89
N PHE A 69 -10.28 -6.07 -9.95
CA PHE A 69 -8.85 -5.97 -9.65
C PHE A 69 -7.94 -6.34 -10.83
N ASP A 70 -8.31 -7.33 -11.65
CA ASP A 70 -7.54 -7.72 -12.84
C ASP A 70 -7.45 -6.61 -13.88
N ALA A 71 -8.55 -5.85 -14.08
CA ALA A 71 -8.53 -4.68 -14.96
C ALA A 71 -7.60 -3.59 -14.40
N VAL A 72 -7.70 -3.28 -13.09
CA VAL A 72 -6.80 -2.31 -12.43
C VAL A 72 -5.35 -2.80 -12.44
N TRP A 73 -5.13 -4.11 -12.24
CA TRP A 73 -3.79 -4.68 -12.27
C TRP A 73 -3.12 -4.53 -13.63
N SER A 74 -3.88 -4.66 -14.70
CA SER A 74 -3.38 -4.44 -16.07
C SER A 74 -2.88 -3.01 -16.29
N GLU A 75 -3.47 -2.01 -15.60
CA GLU A 75 -2.96 -0.63 -15.60
C GLU A 75 -1.67 -0.48 -14.77
N ILE A 76 -1.54 -1.27 -13.69
CA ILE A 76 -0.43 -1.19 -12.73
C ILE A 76 0.84 -1.85 -13.27
N VAL A 77 0.73 -3.00 -13.94
CA VAL A 77 1.88 -3.83 -14.37
C VAL A 77 2.97 -3.03 -15.09
N PRO A 78 2.69 -2.15 -16.07
CA PRO A 78 3.74 -1.40 -16.76
C PRO A 78 4.55 -0.46 -15.86
N TRP A 79 4.02 -0.11 -14.69
CA TRP A 79 4.68 0.82 -13.76
C TRP A 79 5.60 0.11 -12.78
N VAL A 80 5.29 -1.15 -12.47
CA VAL A 80 5.88 -1.92 -11.38
C VAL A 80 6.86 -3.00 -11.85
N GLU A 81 6.88 -3.31 -13.14
CA GLU A 81 7.70 -4.38 -13.68
C GLU A 81 9.18 -4.20 -13.32
N GLY A 82 9.78 -5.27 -12.78
CA GLY A 82 11.18 -5.30 -12.36
C GLY A 82 11.50 -4.53 -11.08
N LEU A 83 10.53 -3.90 -10.43
CA LEU A 83 10.75 -3.17 -9.18
C LEU A 83 10.37 -4.02 -7.95
N PRO A 84 11.11 -3.89 -6.83
CA PRO A 84 10.68 -4.46 -5.56
C PRO A 84 9.47 -3.69 -5.01
N PHE A 85 8.56 -4.42 -4.35
CA PHE A 85 7.45 -3.82 -3.61
C PHE A 85 7.86 -3.44 -2.19
N VAL A 86 7.25 -2.39 -1.70
CA VAL A 86 7.38 -1.90 -0.33
C VAL A 86 5.97 -1.65 0.23
N ALA A 87 5.71 -2.08 1.45
CA ALA A 87 4.48 -1.71 2.16
C ALA A 87 4.76 -1.43 3.64
N TYR A 88 3.85 -0.71 4.30
CA TYR A 88 3.98 -0.37 5.72
C TYR A 88 3.48 -1.54 6.53
N ASN A 89 3.37 -2.50 6.65
CA ASN A 89 2.99 -3.78 7.25
C ASN A 89 2.75 -4.80 6.15
N LYS A 90 3.81 -5.05 5.40
CA LYS A 90 3.76 -5.85 4.18
C LYS A 90 2.97 -7.17 4.29
N ALA A 91 2.86 -7.74 5.49
CA ALA A 91 2.15 -9.01 5.69
C ALA A 91 0.67 -8.93 5.27
N PHE A 92 0.05 -7.76 5.43
CA PHE A 92 -1.30 -7.51 4.95
C PHE A 92 -1.32 -7.37 3.43
N ASP A 93 -0.58 -6.41 2.89
CA ASP A 93 -0.61 -6.08 1.46
C ASP A 93 -0.11 -7.23 0.58
N GLU A 94 0.94 -7.91 1.00
CA GLU A 94 1.46 -9.09 0.30
C GLU A 94 0.42 -10.22 0.27
N ARG A 95 -0.31 -10.46 1.37
CA ARG A 95 -1.38 -11.44 1.43
C ARG A 95 -2.54 -11.08 0.49
N VAL A 96 -2.95 -9.81 0.50
CA VAL A 96 -4.02 -9.27 -0.35
C VAL A 96 -3.65 -9.43 -1.82
N LEU A 97 -2.47 -8.95 -2.22
CA LEU A 97 -1.98 -9.06 -3.60
C LEU A 97 -1.91 -10.52 -4.07
N ARG A 98 -1.35 -11.41 -3.26
CA ARG A 98 -1.27 -12.85 -3.59
C ARG A 98 -2.63 -13.50 -3.74
N ALA A 99 -3.59 -13.14 -2.89
CA ALA A 99 -4.95 -13.68 -2.96
C ALA A 99 -5.67 -13.21 -4.23
N ALA A 100 -5.57 -11.93 -4.55
CA ALA A 100 -6.17 -11.37 -5.75
C ALA A 100 -5.53 -11.95 -7.03
N CYS A 101 -4.21 -12.04 -7.11
CA CYS A 101 -3.52 -12.66 -8.24
C CYS A 101 -3.99 -14.12 -8.46
N ARG A 102 -4.12 -14.90 -7.40
CA ARG A 102 -4.64 -16.29 -7.51
C ARG A 102 -6.09 -16.33 -7.98
N MET A 103 -6.93 -15.46 -7.45
CA MET A 103 -8.35 -15.42 -7.80
C MET A 103 -8.57 -15.10 -9.28
N TYR A 104 -7.82 -14.14 -9.80
CA TYR A 104 -7.95 -13.69 -11.18
C TYR A 104 -7.02 -14.42 -12.17
N GLY A 105 -6.27 -15.44 -11.72
CA GLY A 105 -5.33 -16.17 -12.58
C GLY A 105 -4.20 -15.31 -13.12
N ILE A 106 -3.81 -14.27 -12.38
CA ILE A 106 -2.72 -13.36 -12.75
C ILE A 106 -1.40 -14.03 -12.41
N ASP A 107 -0.64 -14.37 -13.45
CA ASP A 107 0.73 -14.87 -13.31
C ASP A 107 1.67 -13.67 -13.11
N TYR A 108 1.81 -13.26 -11.85
CA TYR A 108 2.70 -12.19 -11.48
C TYR A 108 3.73 -12.67 -10.46
N THR A 109 4.98 -12.71 -10.92
CA THR A 109 6.12 -13.01 -10.07
C THR A 109 6.81 -11.71 -9.68
N TYR A 110 6.51 -11.22 -8.49
CA TYR A 110 7.26 -10.10 -7.92
C TYR A 110 8.47 -10.61 -7.14
N GLY A 111 9.63 -9.96 -7.32
CA GLY A 111 10.87 -10.37 -6.70
C GLY A 111 10.84 -10.23 -5.18
N THR A 112 11.05 -9.05 -4.68
CA THR A 112 11.16 -8.76 -3.25
C THR A 112 10.00 -7.90 -2.77
N PHE A 113 9.41 -8.28 -1.63
CA PHE A 113 8.42 -7.45 -0.93
C PHE A 113 9.00 -7.03 0.43
N LEU A 114 9.29 -5.75 0.61
CA LEU A 114 9.96 -5.18 1.78
C LEU A 114 8.96 -4.51 2.73
N CYS A 115 9.33 -4.39 4.00
CA CYS A 115 8.46 -3.87 5.06
C CYS A 115 9.10 -2.68 5.75
N THR A 116 8.56 -1.48 5.53
CA THR A 116 9.05 -0.25 6.18
C THR A 116 8.78 -0.23 7.68
N LEU A 117 7.71 -0.86 8.16
CA LEU A 117 7.46 -1.04 9.60
C LEU A 117 8.59 -1.82 10.28
N ARG A 118 9.06 -2.91 9.66
CA ARG A 118 10.19 -3.68 10.21
C ARG A 118 11.47 -2.86 10.21
N GLN A 119 11.72 -2.10 9.16
CA GLN A 119 12.89 -1.22 9.08
C GLN A 119 12.80 -0.10 10.12
N ALA A 120 11.65 0.55 10.26
CA ALA A 120 11.44 1.57 11.29
C ALA A 120 11.74 1.03 12.70
N ARG A 121 11.24 -0.17 13.02
CA ARG A 121 11.53 -0.84 14.31
C ARG A 121 13.01 -1.18 14.52
N ARG A 122 13.75 -1.41 13.44
CA ARG A 122 15.19 -1.70 13.50
C ARG A 122 16.03 -0.46 13.76
N VAL A 123 15.67 0.68 13.18
CA VAL A 123 16.53 1.88 13.19
C VAL A 123 16.06 2.98 14.16
N ILE A 124 14.77 3.04 14.48
CA ILE A 124 14.22 4.03 15.42
C ILE A 124 14.15 3.39 16.82
N PRO A 125 14.87 3.91 17.82
CA PRO A 125 14.79 3.40 19.17
C PRO A 125 13.38 3.48 19.74
N ARG A 126 12.92 2.42 20.44
CA ARG A 126 11.57 2.38 21.01
C ARG A 126 11.33 3.52 22.02
N THR A 127 12.37 3.99 22.67
CA THR A 127 12.34 5.09 23.64
C THR A 127 12.14 6.48 22.99
N SER A 128 12.36 6.59 21.67
CA SER A 128 12.29 7.86 20.92
C SER A 128 10.93 8.05 20.22
N ILE A 129 10.02 7.08 20.29
CA ILE A 129 8.76 7.12 19.56
C ILE A 129 7.61 6.51 20.40
N ALA A 130 6.44 7.13 20.36
CA ALA A 130 5.28 6.69 21.13
C ALA A 130 4.78 5.30 20.69
N ASN A 131 4.75 5.07 19.39
CA ASN A 131 4.40 3.79 18.74
C ASN A 131 4.94 3.77 17.31
N TYR A 132 4.83 2.60 16.66
CA TYR A 132 5.24 2.44 15.26
C TYR A 132 4.04 2.39 14.31
N ARG A 133 3.00 3.20 14.51
CA ARG A 133 1.94 3.41 13.53
C ARG A 133 2.44 4.32 12.41
N LEU A 134 1.94 4.16 11.20
CA LEU A 134 2.38 4.94 10.04
C LEU A 134 2.38 6.46 10.28
N PRO A 135 1.30 7.08 10.83
CA PRO A 135 1.31 8.51 11.12
C PRO A 135 2.41 8.93 12.11
N THR A 136 2.65 8.09 13.13
CA THR A 136 3.64 8.37 14.17
C THR A 136 5.06 8.31 13.63
N VAL A 137 5.35 7.33 12.75
CA VAL A 137 6.66 7.21 12.11
C VAL A 137 6.87 8.35 11.10
N CYS A 138 5.84 8.72 10.33
CA CYS A 138 5.91 9.88 9.45
C CYS A 138 6.24 11.15 10.24
N ALA A 139 5.52 11.43 11.33
CA ALA A 139 5.77 12.59 12.18
C ALA A 139 7.20 12.58 12.77
N TYR A 140 7.68 11.44 13.25
CA TYR A 140 9.04 11.29 13.78
C TYR A 140 10.11 11.61 12.73
N LEU A 141 9.89 11.24 11.47
CA LEU A 141 10.81 11.49 10.36
C LEU A 141 10.62 12.84 9.66
N GLY A 142 9.69 13.68 10.15
CA GLY A 142 9.37 14.96 9.53
C GLY A 142 8.70 14.84 8.15
N ILE A 143 7.95 13.75 7.93
CA ILE A 143 7.21 13.49 6.70
C ILE A 143 5.79 14.03 6.87
N PRO A 144 5.33 14.97 6.03
CA PRO A 144 3.93 15.42 6.03
C PRO A 144 2.99 14.24 5.76
N PHE A 145 1.96 14.08 6.62
CA PHE A 145 1.01 12.98 6.52
C PHE A 145 -0.32 13.37 7.19
N ASP A 146 -1.40 13.43 6.41
CA ASP A 146 -2.68 13.99 6.86
C ASP A 146 -3.91 13.09 6.67
N ARG A 147 -3.82 12.06 5.82
CA ARG A 147 -4.98 11.24 5.42
C ARG A 147 -4.71 9.74 5.61
N HIS A 148 -4.59 9.29 6.87
CA HIS A 148 -4.46 7.88 7.18
C HIS A 148 -5.70 7.08 6.74
N HIS A 149 -5.48 5.85 6.24
CA HIS A 149 -6.49 4.98 5.62
C HIS A 149 -7.07 5.51 4.29
N TYR A 150 -6.35 6.38 3.63
CA TYR A 150 -6.52 6.65 2.22
C TYR A 150 -5.34 6.00 1.49
N ALA A 151 -5.61 4.93 0.73
CA ALA A 151 -4.58 4.02 0.20
C ALA A 151 -3.40 4.75 -0.49
N LEU A 152 -3.66 5.80 -1.27
CA LEU A 152 -2.57 6.57 -1.89
C LEU A 152 -1.74 7.35 -0.87
N ALA A 153 -2.35 7.94 0.16
CA ALA A 153 -1.62 8.66 1.19
C ALA A 153 -0.76 7.70 2.03
N ASP A 154 -1.29 6.52 2.35
CA ASP A 154 -0.58 5.49 3.10
C ASP A 154 0.59 4.92 2.26
N ALA A 155 0.40 4.66 0.96
CA ALA A 155 1.47 4.29 0.05
C ALA A 155 2.54 5.40 -0.08
N GLU A 156 2.14 6.67 -0.14
CA GLU A 156 3.11 7.79 -0.20
C GLU A 156 3.88 7.96 1.12
N GLY A 157 3.21 7.87 2.27
CA GLY A 157 3.86 7.84 3.57
C GLY A 157 4.88 6.70 3.67
N CYS A 158 4.49 5.50 3.24
CA CYS A 158 5.36 4.34 3.15
C CYS A 158 6.56 4.60 2.23
N ALA A 159 6.35 5.16 1.03
CA ALA A 159 7.42 5.47 0.08
C ALA A 159 8.43 6.47 0.66
N ARG A 160 7.95 7.54 1.30
CA ARG A 160 8.81 8.56 1.94
C ARG A 160 9.60 7.99 3.11
N ILE A 161 8.99 7.12 3.92
CA ILE A 161 9.71 6.37 4.97
C ILE A 161 10.78 5.48 4.35
N ALA A 162 10.47 4.75 3.28
CA ALA A 162 11.43 3.91 2.58
C ALA A 162 12.64 4.70 2.08
N LEU A 163 12.41 5.85 1.45
CA LEU A 163 13.48 6.74 0.99
C LEU A 163 14.35 7.27 2.13
N ARG A 164 13.76 7.58 3.29
CA ARG A 164 14.50 8.04 4.47
C ARG A 164 15.32 6.93 5.13
N LEU A 165 14.77 5.71 5.22
CA LEU A 165 15.39 4.64 6.00
C LEU A 165 16.32 3.74 5.17
N TRP A 166 16.20 3.75 3.84
CA TRP A 166 17.04 2.97 2.92
C TRP A 166 17.71 3.80 1.82
N GLY A 167 17.48 5.12 1.79
CA GLY A 167 18.00 5.98 0.73
C GLY A 167 19.52 6.01 0.63
N ASP A 168 20.20 5.87 1.78
CA ASP A 168 21.67 5.91 1.89
C ASP A 168 22.35 4.52 1.77
N GLU A 169 21.56 3.45 1.64
CA GLU A 169 22.10 2.11 1.36
C GLU A 169 22.29 1.98 -0.16
N GLU A 170 23.56 2.06 -0.60
CA GLU A 170 24.00 1.74 -1.97
C GLU A 170 23.93 0.25 -2.26
#